data_a6afb3a25a89dba24ca1eb6c5738a823
#
_entry.id   a6afb3a25a89dba24ca1eb6c5738a823
#
_cell.length_a   1.000
_cell.length_b   1.000
_cell.length_c   1.000
_cell.angle_alpha   90.00
_cell.angle_beta   90.00
_cell.angle_gamma   90.00
#
_symmetry.space_group_name_H-M   'P 1'
#
loop_
_entity.id
_entity.type
_entity.pdbx_description
1 polymer ?
#
loop_
_entity_poly.entity_id
_entity_poly.type
_entity_poly.pdbx_seq_one_letter_code
_entity_poly.pdbx_strand_id
1 'polypeptide(L)'
;PAQAAHEAAPDVDAICRSLVRALGAAGWLRYCVPAAHGGALATLDSRALCVARETLAFHDGLADFAFAMQGLGSGAITLAGTADQQRHWLPAVAQGSAIAAFALSEPDAGSDVAAMTSRAVRVGGDWVLDGCKTWISNGGIADFYCVFARSGDAKGTRGISAFVVPAGTP
;
A
#
# COMPACT_ATOMS: atom_id res chain seq x y z
N PRO A 1 -5.83 -47.07 -10.17
CA PRO A 1 -5.79 -45.67 -10.51
C PRO A 1 -5.39 -44.87 -9.27
N ALA A 2 -4.14 -44.43 -9.23
CA ALA A 2 -3.63 -43.59 -8.16
C ALA A 2 -4.32 -42.22 -8.26
N GLN A 3 -5.09 -41.84 -7.24
CA GLN A 3 -5.49 -40.45 -7.04
C GLN A 3 -4.24 -39.64 -6.85
N ALA A 4 -3.91 -38.80 -7.83
CA ALA A 4 -2.90 -37.75 -7.64
C ALA A 4 -3.39 -36.89 -6.48
N ALA A 5 -2.60 -36.87 -5.40
CA ALA A 5 -2.82 -35.93 -4.32
C ALA A 5 -2.74 -34.52 -4.95
N HIS A 6 -3.85 -33.79 -4.94
CA HIS A 6 -3.85 -32.37 -5.26
C HIS A 6 -3.02 -31.72 -4.17
N GLU A 7 -1.76 -31.39 -4.45
CA GLU A 7 -1.03 -30.47 -3.60
C GLU A 7 -1.85 -29.18 -3.53
N ALA A 8 -2.22 -28.80 -2.32
CA ALA A 8 -2.94 -27.55 -2.10
C ALA A 8 -2.08 -26.40 -2.65
N ALA A 9 -2.69 -25.52 -3.44
CA ALA A 9 -1.99 -24.34 -3.94
C ALA A 9 -1.38 -23.57 -2.76
N PRO A 10 -0.15 -23.03 -2.90
CA PRO A 10 0.49 -22.31 -1.81
C PRO A 10 -0.37 -21.13 -1.37
N ASP A 11 -0.47 -20.91 -0.07
CA ASP A 11 -1.15 -19.74 0.52
C ASP A 11 -0.29 -18.49 0.23
N VAL A 12 -0.63 -17.80 -0.85
CA VAL A 12 0.08 -16.61 -1.32
C VAL A 12 0.00 -15.48 -0.28
N ASP A 13 -1.10 -15.37 0.44
CA ASP A 13 -1.28 -14.37 1.48
C ASP A 13 -0.31 -14.60 2.65
N ALA A 14 -0.17 -15.85 3.10
CA ALA A 14 0.79 -16.21 4.13
C ALA A 14 2.24 -15.96 3.67
N ILE A 15 2.55 -16.27 2.42
CA ILE A 15 3.87 -16.00 1.82
C ILE A 15 4.13 -14.49 1.79
N CYS A 16 3.19 -13.67 1.31
CA CYS A 16 3.34 -12.21 1.28
C CYS A 16 3.55 -11.63 2.68
N ARG A 17 2.79 -12.07 3.68
CA ARG A 17 3.01 -11.66 5.09
C ARG A 17 4.42 -12.00 5.58
N SER A 18 4.91 -13.19 5.24
CA SER A 18 6.25 -13.65 5.62
C SER A 18 7.33 -12.81 4.92
N LEU A 19 7.17 -12.54 3.63
CA LEU A 19 8.10 -11.70 2.86
C LEU A 19 8.19 -10.28 3.41
N VAL A 20 7.06 -9.63 3.71
CA VAL A 20 7.07 -8.28 4.29
C VAL A 20 7.85 -8.25 5.60
N ARG A 21 7.63 -9.23 6.50
CA ARG A 21 8.39 -9.35 7.76
C ARG A 21 9.88 -9.56 7.51
N ALA A 22 10.23 -10.46 6.59
CA ALA A 22 11.61 -10.75 6.26
C ALA A 22 12.34 -9.55 5.66
N LEU A 23 11.68 -8.83 4.73
CA LEU A 23 12.21 -7.60 4.13
C LEU A 23 12.38 -6.49 5.17
N GLY A 24 11.45 -6.37 6.13
CA GLY A 24 11.56 -5.45 7.27
C GLY A 24 12.76 -5.79 8.15
N ALA A 25 12.88 -7.04 8.58
CA ALA A 25 13.97 -7.53 9.42
C ALA A 25 15.35 -7.37 8.75
N ALA A 26 15.42 -7.58 7.42
CA ALA A 26 16.64 -7.38 6.64
C ALA A 26 16.93 -5.90 6.31
N GLY A 27 16.03 -4.98 6.67
CA GLY A 27 16.21 -3.53 6.47
C GLY A 27 15.87 -3.01 5.06
N TRP A 28 15.36 -3.86 4.15
CA TRP A 28 14.97 -3.43 2.80
C TRP A 28 13.86 -2.40 2.82
N LEU A 29 12.83 -2.58 3.67
CA LEU A 29 11.67 -1.67 3.73
C LEU A 29 12.03 -0.27 4.24
N ARG A 30 13.21 -0.08 4.82
CA ARG A 30 13.71 1.24 5.21
C ARG A 30 13.95 2.17 4.02
N TYR A 31 14.02 1.66 2.81
CA TYR A 31 14.06 2.48 1.59
C TYR A 31 12.69 3.01 1.16
N CYS A 32 11.60 2.46 1.72
CA CYS A 32 10.22 2.89 1.43
C CYS A 32 9.77 4.12 2.23
N VAL A 33 10.53 4.54 3.24
CA VAL A 33 10.17 5.66 4.13
C VAL A 33 11.37 6.57 4.38
N PRO A 34 11.16 7.86 4.75
CA PRO A 34 12.26 8.78 5.07
C PRO A 34 12.90 8.46 6.43
N ALA A 35 14.17 8.88 6.61
CA ALA A 35 14.96 8.64 7.82
C ALA A 35 14.30 9.14 9.11
N ALA A 36 13.55 10.25 9.06
CA ALA A 36 12.78 10.78 10.18
C ALA A 36 11.78 9.76 10.77
N HIS A 37 11.43 8.70 10.01
CA HIS A 37 10.50 7.65 10.40
C HIS A 37 11.14 6.26 10.36
N GLY A 38 12.46 6.17 10.50
CA GLY A 38 13.19 4.90 10.54
C GLY A 38 13.72 4.43 9.18
N GLY A 39 13.61 5.26 8.14
CA GLY A 39 14.13 4.98 6.81
C GLY A 39 15.66 4.99 6.73
N ALA A 40 16.17 4.54 5.59
CA ALA A 40 17.60 4.49 5.30
C ALA A 40 18.14 5.82 4.74
N LEU A 41 17.31 6.60 4.05
CA LEU A 41 17.67 7.84 3.37
C LEU A 41 16.86 9.01 3.90
N ALA A 42 17.41 10.23 3.81
CA ALA A 42 16.73 11.44 4.30
C ALA A 42 15.34 11.66 3.68
N THR A 43 15.22 11.35 2.39
CA THR A 43 13.97 11.42 1.61
C THR A 43 13.84 10.16 0.75
N LEU A 44 12.68 9.95 0.16
CA LEU A 44 12.50 8.90 -0.85
C LEU A 44 13.40 9.20 -2.06
N ASP A 45 14.19 8.21 -2.46
CA ASP A 45 15.05 8.27 -3.65
C ASP A 45 14.61 7.19 -4.64
N SER A 46 14.07 7.63 -5.80
CA SER A 46 13.56 6.74 -6.83
C SER A 46 14.63 5.82 -7.42
N ARG A 47 15.89 6.26 -7.45
CA ARG A 47 17.02 5.43 -7.94
C ARG A 47 17.30 4.30 -6.97
N ALA A 48 17.32 4.59 -5.66
CA ALA A 48 17.48 3.55 -4.64
C ALA A 48 16.34 2.54 -4.69
N LEU A 49 15.10 3.01 -4.87
CA LEU A 49 13.94 2.13 -5.06
C LEU A 49 14.06 1.26 -6.31
N CYS A 50 14.50 1.82 -7.45
CA CYS A 50 14.71 1.06 -8.68
C CYS A 50 15.76 -0.04 -8.49
N VAL A 51 16.92 0.28 -7.90
CA VAL A 51 17.99 -0.70 -7.65
C VAL A 51 17.54 -1.80 -6.68
N ALA A 52 16.83 -1.42 -5.60
CA ALA A 52 16.29 -2.39 -4.64
C ALA A 52 15.30 -3.34 -5.34
N ARG A 53 14.38 -2.81 -6.14
CA ARG A 53 13.40 -3.59 -6.89
C ARG A 53 14.06 -4.51 -7.93
N GLU A 54 15.01 -4.01 -8.70
CA GLU A 54 15.76 -4.81 -9.67
C GLU A 54 16.46 -5.98 -8.97
N THR A 55 17.11 -5.72 -7.84
CA THR A 55 17.81 -6.76 -7.07
C THR A 55 16.84 -7.80 -6.54
N LEU A 56 15.72 -7.38 -5.95
CA LEU A 56 14.71 -8.30 -5.41
C LEU A 56 14.06 -9.13 -6.53
N ALA A 57 13.67 -8.49 -7.63
CA ALA A 57 13.02 -9.15 -8.77
C ALA A 57 13.93 -10.17 -9.46
N PHE A 58 15.24 -9.94 -9.47
CA PHE A 58 16.21 -10.90 -10.01
C PHE A 58 16.22 -12.23 -9.23
N HIS A 59 15.98 -12.18 -7.92
CA HIS A 59 15.98 -13.34 -7.04
C HIS A 59 14.59 -13.93 -6.81
N ASP A 60 13.59 -13.07 -6.58
CA ASP A 60 12.20 -13.45 -6.29
C ASP A 60 11.24 -12.31 -6.64
N GLY A 61 10.44 -12.52 -7.70
CA GLY A 61 9.45 -11.52 -8.15
C GLY A 61 8.37 -11.21 -7.10
N LEU A 62 8.04 -12.16 -6.22
CA LEU A 62 7.05 -11.91 -5.15
C LEU A 62 7.67 -11.05 -4.02
N ALA A 63 8.97 -11.20 -3.75
CA ALA A 63 9.68 -10.33 -2.81
C ALA A 63 9.77 -8.89 -3.33
N ASP A 64 10.04 -8.68 -4.65
CA ASP A 64 9.95 -7.35 -5.27
C ASP A 64 8.54 -6.77 -5.14
N PHE A 65 7.54 -7.57 -5.43
CA PHE A 65 6.15 -7.14 -5.34
C PHE A 65 5.77 -6.73 -3.90
N ALA A 66 6.13 -7.55 -2.90
CA ALA A 66 5.91 -7.25 -1.50
C ALA A 66 6.58 -5.92 -1.10
N PHE A 67 7.84 -5.72 -1.52
CA PHE A 67 8.58 -4.46 -1.31
C PHE A 67 7.87 -3.27 -1.97
N ALA A 68 7.50 -3.38 -3.25
CA ALA A 68 6.88 -2.30 -4.01
C ALA A 68 5.55 -1.85 -3.40
N MET A 69 4.73 -2.79 -2.92
CA MET A 69 3.44 -2.48 -2.30
C MET A 69 3.58 -1.69 -1.00
N GLN A 70 4.62 -1.94 -0.23
CA GLN A 70 4.90 -1.16 0.98
C GLN A 70 5.23 0.30 0.62
N GLY A 71 6.06 0.52 -0.39
CA GLY A 71 6.38 1.88 -0.87
C GLY A 71 5.18 2.62 -1.46
N LEU A 72 4.34 1.94 -2.26
CA LEU A 72 3.14 2.54 -2.85
C LEU A 72 2.10 2.88 -1.78
N GLY A 73 1.78 1.94 -0.89
CA GLY A 73 0.75 2.14 0.13
C GLY A 73 1.11 3.19 1.17
N SER A 74 2.41 3.36 1.48
CA SER A 74 2.89 4.39 2.42
C SER A 74 3.26 5.72 1.75
N GLY A 75 3.40 5.75 0.41
CA GLY A 75 3.90 6.92 -0.31
C GLY A 75 3.09 8.19 -0.10
N ALA A 76 1.76 8.11 -0.14
CA ALA A 76 0.90 9.26 0.10
C ALA A 76 1.02 9.78 1.54
N ILE A 77 1.22 8.90 2.52
CA ILE A 77 1.47 9.29 3.92
C ILE A 77 2.79 10.03 4.03
N THR A 78 3.84 9.53 3.37
CA THR A 78 5.16 10.19 3.34
C THR A 78 5.07 11.59 2.73
N LEU A 79 4.31 11.76 1.64
CA LEU A 79 4.26 13.01 0.87
C LEU A 79 3.32 14.06 1.48
N ALA A 80 2.21 13.64 2.05
CA ALA A 80 1.11 14.54 2.43
C ALA A 80 0.36 14.13 3.69
N GLY A 81 0.77 13.08 4.39
CA GLY A 81 0.14 12.64 5.64
C GLY A 81 0.35 13.65 6.77
N THR A 82 -0.57 13.68 7.71
CA THR A 82 -0.39 14.44 8.96
C THR A 82 0.78 13.88 9.76
N ALA A 83 1.33 14.68 10.67
CA ALA A 83 2.42 14.25 11.54
C ALA A 83 2.05 13.00 12.36
N ASP A 84 0.78 12.87 12.77
CA ASP A 84 0.28 11.71 13.51
C ASP A 84 0.23 10.46 12.63
N GLN A 85 -0.27 10.58 11.39
CA GLN A 85 -0.28 9.47 10.44
C GLN A 85 1.14 9.01 10.10
N GLN A 86 2.06 9.94 9.87
CA GLN A 86 3.46 9.63 9.59
C GLN A 86 4.13 8.93 10.78
N ARG A 87 3.95 9.43 12.01
CA ARG A 87 4.51 8.81 13.21
C ARG A 87 3.95 7.41 13.49
N HIS A 88 2.68 7.19 13.17
CA HIS A 88 2.02 5.92 13.44
C HIS A 88 2.40 4.84 12.41
N TRP A 89 2.27 5.16 11.11
CA TRP A 89 2.35 4.16 10.07
C TRP A 89 3.76 3.95 9.48
N LEU A 90 4.53 5.02 9.27
CA LEU A 90 5.79 4.89 8.54
C LEU A 90 6.85 4.04 9.27
N PRO A 91 7.04 4.14 10.59
CA PRO A 91 7.95 3.23 11.31
C PRO A 91 7.50 1.76 11.22
N ALA A 92 6.20 1.49 11.29
CA ALA A 92 5.67 0.14 11.19
C ALA A 92 5.88 -0.45 9.77
N VAL A 93 5.75 0.36 8.72
CA VAL A 93 6.10 -0.03 7.34
C VAL A 93 7.60 -0.34 7.23
N ALA A 94 8.48 0.53 7.73
CA ALA A 94 9.93 0.33 7.68
C ALA A 94 10.38 -0.96 8.37
N GLN A 95 9.69 -1.34 9.45
CA GLN A 95 9.96 -2.56 10.22
C GLN A 95 9.31 -3.82 9.64
N GLY A 96 8.40 -3.68 8.67
CA GLY A 96 7.61 -4.79 8.14
C GLY A 96 6.57 -5.34 9.13
N SER A 97 6.20 -4.54 10.14
CA SER A 97 5.17 -4.89 11.13
C SER A 97 3.76 -4.43 10.72
N ALA A 98 3.63 -3.59 9.70
CA ALA A 98 2.36 -3.22 9.07
C ALA A 98 2.43 -3.44 7.56
N ILE A 99 1.39 -4.05 7.02
CA ILE A 99 1.21 -4.29 5.58
C ILE A 99 0.33 -3.19 5.01
N ALA A 100 0.83 -2.54 3.97
CA ALA A 100 0.13 -1.47 3.27
C ALA A 100 -0.60 -1.99 2.03
N ALA A 101 -1.75 -1.41 1.73
CA ALA A 101 -2.43 -1.56 0.44
C ALA A 101 -2.65 -0.19 -0.23
N PHE A 102 -2.58 -0.19 -1.57
CA PHE A 102 -2.79 1.00 -2.38
C PHE A 102 -4.09 0.86 -3.17
N ALA A 103 -5.17 1.52 -2.72
CA ALA A 103 -6.52 1.37 -3.22
C ALA A 103 -6.92 2.55 -4.12
N LEU A 104 -6.44 2.52 -5.37
CA LEU A 104 -6.68 3.55 -6.37
C LEU A 104 -7.72 3.12 -7.41
N SER A 105 -7.51 1.95 -8.06
CA SER A 105 -8.30 1.50 -9.21
C SER A 105 -9.74 1.15 -8.86
N GLU A 106 -10.63 1.39 -9.82
CA GLU A 106 -12.04 1.01 -9.78
C GLU A 106 -12.40 0.17 -11.01
N PRO A 107 -13.53 -0.54 -11.01
CA PRO A 107 -13.93 -1.34 -12.19
C PRO A 107 -13.90 -0.56 -13.51
N ASP A 108 -14.32 0.70 -13.48
CA ASP A 108 -14.42 1.58 -14.66
C ASP A 108 -13.35 2.68 -14.69
N ALA A 109 -12.40 2.70 -13.76
CA ALA A 109 -11.34 3.70 -13.67
C ALA A 109 -9.99 3.08 -13.31
N GLY A 110 -9.29 2.58 -14.32
CA GLY A 110 -7.93 2.05 -14.24
C GLY A 110 -6.90 3.10 -14.62
N SER A 111 -6.51 3.15 -15.91
CA SER A 111 -5.52 4.12 -16.41
C SER A 111 -5.99 5.57 -16.31
N ASP A 112 -7.27 5.83 -16.54
CA ASP A 112 -7.89 7.13 -16.27
C ASP A 112 -8.41 7.20 -14.83
N VAL A 113 -7.51 7.45 -13.89
CA VAL A 113 -7.87 7.62 -12.48
C VAL A 113 -8.78 8.82 -12.22
N ALA A 114 -8.81 9.79 -13.14
CA ALA A 114 -9.69 10.95 -13.04
C ALA A 114 -11.18 10.57 -13.22
N ALA A 115 -11.46 9.41 -13.82
CA ALA A 115 -12.80 8.88 -13.98
C ALA A 115 -13.36 8.17 -12.73
N MET A 116 -12.57 8.06 -11.64
CA MET A 116 -13.04 7.38 -10.42
C MET A 116 -14.34 7.97 -9.88
N THR A 117 -15.17 7.10 -9.34
CA THR A 117 -16.51 7.42 -8.82
C THR A 117 -16.62 7.28 -7.30
N SER A 118 -15.72 6.56 -6.64
CA SER A 118 -15.69 6.48 -5.16
C SER A 118 -15.68 7.89 -4.57
N ARG A 119 -16.49 8.10 -3.55
CA ARG A 119 -16.69 9.40 -2.89
C ARG A 119 -16.28 9.34 -1.43
N ALA A 120 -15.83 10.48 -0.92
CA ALA A 120 -15.61 10.72 0.49
C ALA A 120 -16.44 11.96 0.89
N VAL A 121 -17.35 11.79 1.83
CA VAL A 121 -18.23 12.86 2.31
C VAL A 121 -17.98 13.07 3.80
N ARG A 122 -17.90 14.32 4.22
CA ARG A 122 -17.72 14.65 5.62
C ARG A 122 -19.08 14.61 6.34
N VAL A 123 -19.15 13.79 7.40
CA VAL A 123 -20.35 13.66 8.23
C VAL A 123 -19.93 13.90 9.68
N GLY A 124 -20.35 15.02 10.24
CA GLY A 124 -19.86 15.45 11.55
C GLY A 124 -18.34 15.71 11.54
N GLY A 125 -17.60 14.99 12.37
CA GLY A 125 -16.13 15.06 12.45
C GLY A 125 -15.41 14.06 11.55
N ASP A 126 -16.13 13.09 10.99
CA ASP A 126 -15.59 11.93 10.30
C ASP A 126 -15.75 12.02 8.77
N TRP A 127 -15.02 11.16 8.06
CA TRP A 127 -15.20 10.94 6.63
C TRP A 127 -15.91 9.61 6.40
N VAL A 128 -16.97 9.64 5.60
CA VAL A 128 -17.63 8.42 5.09
C VAL A 128 -17.19 8.21 3.66
N LEU A 129 -16.56 7.05 3.40
CA LEU A 129 -16.15 6.64 2.07
C LEU A 129 -17.17 5.67 1.50
N ASP A 130 -17.61 5.94 0.27
CA ASP A 130 -18.56 5.10 -0.47
C ASP A 130 -18.02 4.86 -1.88
N GLY A 131 -17.99 3.58 -2.29
CA GLY A 131 -17.51 3.18 -3.60
C GLY A 131 -16.92 1.76 -3.61
N CYS A 132 -16.38 1.38 -4.76
CA CYS A 132 -15.78 0.07 -4.96
C CYS A 132 -14.39 0.21 -5.56
N LYS A 133 -13.38 -0.40 -4.91
CA LYS A 133 -12.02 -0.51 -5.42
C LYS A 133 -11.77 -1.93 -5.92
N THR A 134 -10.98 -2.06 -6.99
CA THR A 134 -10.70 -3.35 -7.63
C THR A 134 -9.21 -3.55 -7.84
N TRP A 135 -8.79 -4.81 -7.94
CA TRP A 135 -7.40 -5.19 -8.18
C TRP A 135 -6.42 -4.64 -7.13
N ILE A 136 -6.85 -4.61 -5.87
CA ILE A 136 -6.05 -4.05 -4.79
C ILE A 136 -5.14 -5.13 -4.22
N SER A 137 -3.86 -5.01 -4.50
CA SER A 137 -2.82 -5.85 -3.92
C SER A 137 -2.82 -5.72 -2.41
N ASN A 138 -2.62 -6.82 -1.72
CA ASN A 138 -2.75 -6.93 -0.26
C ASN A 138 -4.17 -6.65 0.28
N GLY A 139 -5.20 -6.57 -0.57
CA GLY A 139 -6.56 -6.18 -0.19
C GLY A 139 -7.18 -7.04 0.94
N GLY A 140 -6.77 -8.31 1.08
CA GLY A 140 -7.23 -9.21 2.14
C GLY A 140 -6.29 -9.33 3.34
N ILE A 141 -5.10 -8.70 3.28
CA ILE A 141 -4.04 -8.90 4.30
C ILE A 141 -3.46 -7.61 4.86
N ALA A 142 -3.84 -6.46 4.33
CA ALA A 142 -3.31 -5.16 4.75
C ALA A 142 -3.76 -4.80 6.16
N ASP A 143 -2.88 -4.10 6.89
CA ASP A 143 -3.20 -3.48 8.18
C ASP A 143 -3.80 -2.09 8.00
N PHE A 144 -3.50 -1.46 6.85
CA PHE A 144 -4.13 -0.21 6.42
C PHE A 144 -4.16 -0.08 4.90
N TYR A 145 -5.12 0.71 4.43
CA TYR A 145 -5.32 1.02 3.02
C TYR A 145 -5.08 2.51 2.79
N CYS A 146 -4.29 2.86 1.77
CA CYS A 146 -4.28 4.20 1.20
C CYS A 146 -5.36 4.26 0.13
N VAL A 147 -6.54 4.76 0.48
CA VAL A 147 -7.72 4.81 -0.38
C VAL A 147 -7.83 6.18 -1.04
N PHE A 148 -8.01 6.21 -2.36
CA PHE A 148 -8.26 7.44 -3.11
C PHE A 148 -9.74 7.56 -3.44
N ALA A 149 -10.32 8.72 -3.11
CA ALA A 149 -11.73 9.00 -3.36
C ALA A 149 -11.97 10.49 -3.66
N ARG A 150 -13.07 10.80 -4.32
CA ARG A 150 -13.48 12.19 -4.55
C ARG A 150 -14.00 12.79 -3.26
N SER A 151 -13.34 13.85 -2.80
CA SER A 151 -13.71 14.61 -1.60
C SER A 151 -14.14 16.04 -1.92
N GLY A 152 -14.13 16.44 -3.20
CA GLY A 152 -14.53 17.78 -3.64
C GLY A 152 -15.07 17.79 -5.06
N ASP A 153 -15.68 18.91 -5.45
CA ASP A 153 -16.36 19.10 -6.74
C ASP A 153 -15.40 19.46 -7.89
N ALA A 154 -14.11 19.64 -7.60
CA ALA A 154 -13.14 19.97 -8.63
C ALA A 154 -13.02 18.82 -9.64
N LYS A 155 -13.04 19.18 -10.93
CA LYS A 155 -12.93 18.21 -12.02
C LYS A 155 -11.52 17.60 -12.10
N GLY A 156 -11.45 16.39 -12.64
CA GLY A 156 -10.20 15.66 -12.85
C GLY A 156 -9.60 15.22 -11.52
N THR A 157 -8.28 15.16 -11.46
CA THR A 157 -7.53 14.68 -10.27
C THR A 157 -7.55 15.66 -9.09
N ARG A 158 -7.86 16.94 -9.32
CA ARG A 158 -7.89 17.96 -8.26
C ARG A 158 -9.02 17.75 -7.23
N GLY A 159 -10.05 16.98 -7.57
CA GLY A 159 -11.12 16.61 -6.64
C GLY A 159 -10.85 15.34 -5.83
N ILE A 160 -9.67 14.71 -6.01
CA ILE A 160 -9.32 13.45 -5.38
C ILE A 160 -8.43 13.69 -4.16
N SER A 161 -8.76 13.01 -3.06
CA SER A 161 -7.93 12.97 -1.85
C SER A 161 -7.53 11.54 -1.52
N ALA A 162 -6.44 11.40 -0.76
CA ALA A 162 -6.01 10.14 -0.19
C ALA A 162 -6.48 10.04 1.27
N PHE A 163 -6.97 8.88 1.65
CA PHE A 163 -7.43 8.55 3.00
C PHE A 163 -6.66 7.34 3.51
N VAL A 164 -6.21 7.42 4.75
CA VAL A 164 -5.62 6.26 5.44
C VAL A 164 -6.75 5.57 6.19
N VAL A 165 -7.08 4.36 5.77
CA VAL A 165 -8.17 3.55 6.33
C VAL A 165 -7.55 2.33 7.01
N PRO A 166 -7.54 2.24 8.36
CA PRO A 166 -7.10 1.04 9.07
C PRO A 166 -7.93 -0.17 8.72
N ALA A 167 -7.34 -1.36 8.74
CA ALA A 167 -8.10 -2.61 8.63
C ALA A 167 -9.12 -2.70 9.77
N GLY A 168 -10.32 -3.21 9.45
CA GLY A 168 -11.40 -3.31 10.43
C GLY A 168 -12.21 -2.02 10.64
N THR A 169 -11.92 -0.94 9.89
CA THR A 169 -12.84 0.21 9.79
C THR A 169 -14.19 -0.27 9.24
N PRO A 170 -15.33 0.11 9.87
CA PRO A 170 -16.66 -0.34 9.48
C PRO A 170 -17.08 0.19 8.10
#